data_e8ebd7c093e7698c2d174512aa8b2bc9
#
_entry.id   e8ebd7c093e7698c2d174512aa8b2bc9
#
_cell.length_a   1.000
_cell.length_b   1.000
_cell.length_c   1.000
_cell.angle_alpha   90.00
_cell.angle_beta   90.00
_cell.angle_gamma   90.00
#
_symmetry.space_group_name_H-M   'P 1'
#
loop_
_entity.id
_entity.type
_entity.pdbx_description
1 polymer ?
#
loop_
_entity_poly.entity_id
_entity_poly.type
_entity_poly.pdbx_seq_one_letter_code
_entity_poly.pdbx_strand_id
1 'polypeptide(L)'
;MSFLNNDKKEKLNSFVKFVKEQLELKAVPTISIQNHRNGLKTTANYDYTKENKVVKVCMKNRALVDVMRSIAHELVHHKQWEDGRLNGPKPPDIGGEIEDEANAKAGQFIKMFAKQDETIYDE
;
A
#
# COMPACT_ATOMS: atom_id res chain seq x y z
N MET A 1 18.49 11.56 5.65
CA MET A 1 17.55 12.03 6.66
C MET A 1 16.16 11.50 6.37
N SER A 2 15.49 11.04 7.39
CA SER A 2 14.15 10.55 7.22
C SER A 2 13.14 11.70 7.36
N PHE A 3 12.25 11.86 6.39
CA PHE A 3 11.13 12.80 6.47
C PHE A 3 9.97 12.19 7.28
N LEU A 4 10.13 10.96 7.76
CA LEU A 4 9.21 10.30 8.67
C LEU A 4 9.74 10.41 10.09
N ASN A 5 8.90 10.86 11.02
CA ASN A 5 9.27 10.76 12.42
C ASN A 5 9.07 9.30 12.89
N ASN A 6 9.63 8.99 14.06
CA ASN A 6 9.59 7.60 14.57
C ASN A 6 8.16 7.11 14.80
N ASP A 7 7.27 7.98 15.24
CA ASP A 7 5.89 7.63 15.52
C ASP A 7 5.15 7.20 14.24
N LYS A 8 5.28 8.00 13.17
CA LYS A 8 4.66 7.66 11.88
C LYS A 8 5.25 6.38 11.31
N LYS A 9 6.57 6.22 11.43
CA LYS A 9 7.25 5.02 10.94
C LYS A 9 6.75 3.78 11.65
N GLU A 10 6.60 3.84 12.96
CA GLU A 10 6.08 2.72 13.75
C GLU A 10 4.64 2.38 13.36
N LYS A 11 3.81 3.41 13.16
CA LYS A 11 2.41 3.20 12.74
C LYS A 11 2.33 2.57 11.36
N LEU A 12 3.16 3.02 10.43
CA LEU A 12 3.22 2.43 9.09
C LEU A 12 3.67 0.97 9.14
N ASN A 13 4.70 0.68 9.94
CA ASN A 13 5.18 -0.69 10.08
C ASN A 13 4.11 -1.59 10.69
N SER A 14 3.42 -1.11 11.72
CA SER A 14 2.33 -1.86 12.37
C SER A 14 1.19 -2.11 11.39
N PHE A 15 0.85 -1.11 10.60
CA PHE A 15 -0.21 -1.24 9.60
C PHE A 15 0.15 -2.25 8.51
N VAL A 16 1.38 -2.20 8.00
CA VAL A 16 1.84 -3.15 6.99
C VAL A 16 1.77 -4.57 7.52
N LYS A 17 2.22 -4.76 8.76
CA LYS A 17 2.14 -6.08 9.40
C LYS A 17 0.70 -6.55 9.53
N PHE A 18 -0.20 -5.64 9.91
CA PHE A 18 -1.62 -5.94 10.03
C PHE A 18 -2.21 -6.38 8.68
N VAL A 19 -1.92 -5.64 7.61
CA VAL A 19 -2.42 -5.96 6.27
C VAL A 19 -1.84 -7.29 5.77
N LYS A 20 -0.55 -7.52 6.04
CA LYS A 20 0.08 -8.80 5.69
C LYS A 20 -0.68 -9.97 6.31
N GLU A 21 -1.03 -9.84 7.59
CA GLU A 21 -1.76 -10.89 8.29
C GLU A 21 -3.18 -11.05 7.74
N GLN A 22 -3.88 -9.95 7.49
CA GLN A 22 -5.24 -10.00 6.96
C GLN A 22 -5.30 -10.62 5.56
N LEU A 23 -4.31 -10.34 4.72
CA LEU A 23 -4.24 -10.87 3.37
C LEU A 23 -3.56 -12.23 3.29
N GLU A 24 -2.93 -12.67 4.38
CA GLU A 24 -2.16 -13.92 4.40
C GLU A 24 -1.08 -13.91 3.33
N LEU A 25 -0.35 -12.79 3.21
CA LEU A 25 0.72 -12.66 2.23
C LEU A 25 1.86 -13.62 2.56
N LYS A 26 2.39 -14.28 1.54
CA LYS A 26 3.56 -15.16 1.69
C LYS A 26 4.80 -14.33 1.99
N ALA A 27 4.93 -13.18 1.36
CA ALA A 27 6.04 -12.26 1.58
C ALA A 27 5.56 -10.84 1.35
N VAL A 28 6.14 -9.88 2.08
CA VAL A 28 5.84 -8.46 1.87
C VAL A 28 6.84 -7.90 0.86
N PRO A 29 6.39 -7.21 -0.20
CA PRO A 29 7.33 -6.55 -1.11
C PRO A 29 8.03 -5.40 -0.39
N THR A 30 9.14 -4.94 -0.96
CA THR A 30 9.81 -3.75 -0.42
C THR A 30 8.89 -2.55 -0.56
N ILE A 31 8.75 -1.78 0.51
CA ILE A 31 7.93 -0.56 0.49
C ILE A 31 8.87 0.63 0.55
N SER A 32 8.87 1.42 -0.53
CA SER A 32 9.71 2.61 -0.65
C SER A 32 8.84 3.85 -0.50
N ILE A 33 9.02 4.56 0.61
CA ILE A 33 8.27 5.77 0.90
C ILE A 33 9.09 6.97 0.46
N GLN A 34 8.52 7.80 -0.39
CA GLN A 34 9.20 8.92 -1.02
C GLN A 34 8.51 10.23 -0.65
N ASN A 35 9.30 11.31 -0.57
CA ASN A 35 8.77 12.63 -0.27
C ASN A 35 8.55 13.47 -1.54
N HIS A 36 8.46 12.81 -2.68
CA HIS A 36 8.20 13.45 -3.97
C HIS A 36 7.62 12.41 -4.93
N ARG A 37 7.08 12.90 -6.04
CA ARG A 37 6.42 12.03 -7.02
C ARG A 37 7.31 11.70 -8.22
N ASN A 38 8.61 11.78 -8.10
CA ASN A 38 9.55 11.54 -9.20
C ASN A 38 9.21 10.26 -9.98
N GLY A 39 8.77 10.45 -11.22
CA GLY A 39 8.45 9.33 -12.09
C GLY A 39 7.15 8.60 -11.78
N LEU A 40 6.46 8.95 -10.68
CA LEU A 40 5.18 8.35 -10.36
C LEU A 40 4.05 9.11 -11.05
N LYS A 41 3.22 8.41 -11.78
CA LYS A 41 2.02 8.99 -12.40
C LYS A 41 0.90 9.15 -11.38
N THR A 42 0.94 8.35 -10.31
CA THR A 42 -0.03 8.35 -9.24
C THR A 42 0.69 8.52 -7.91
N THR A 43 -0.05 8.52 -6.80
CA THR A 43 0.54 8.63 -5.47
C THR A 43 1.21 7.34 -5.00
N ALA A 44 0.94 6.22 -5.66
CA ALA A 44 1.55 4.94 -5.34
C ALA A 44 1.62 4.06 -6.58
N ASN A 45 2.53 3.11 -6.57
CA ASN A 45 2.71 2.18 -7.68
C ASN A 45 3.25 0.85 -7.15
N TYR A 46 2.75 -0.24 -7.72
CA TYR A 46 3.29 -1.59 -7.50
C TYR A 46 3.54 -2.23 -8.86
N ASP A 47 4.77 -2.67 -9.10
CA ASP A 47 5.13 -3.35 -10.34
C ASP A 47 5.45 -4.82 -10.06
N TYR A 48 4.54 -5.70 -10.45
CA TYR A 48 4.70 -7.14 -10.26
C TYR A 48 5.47 -7.81 -11.42
N THR A 49 5.76 -7.07 -12.48
CA THR A 49 6.45 -7.64 -13.65
C THR A 49 7.95 -7.76 -13.44
N LYS A 50 8.49 -7.10 -12.42
CA LYS A 50 9.91 -7.13 -12.09
C LYS A 50 10.21 -8.21 -11.07
N GLU A 51 11.44 -8.75 -11.12
CA GLU A 51 11.89 -9.75 -10.17
C GLU A 51 11.83 -9.24 -8.73
N ASN A 52 12.35 -8.04 -8.51
CA ASN A 52 12.28 -7.39 -7.19
C ASN A 52 11.03 -6.53 -7.12
N LYS A 53 10.01 -7.03 -6.43
CA LYS A 53 8.75 -6.32 -6.32
C LYS A 53 8.83 -5.21 -5.29
N VAL A 54 8.48 -4.01 -5.72
CA VAL A 54 8.57 -2.81 -4.89
C VAL A 54 7.27 -2.02 -4.97
N VAL A 55 6.77 -1.62 -3.80
CA VAL A 55 5.68 -0.66 -3.69
C VAL A 55 6.31 0.71 -3.46
N LYS A 56 6.07 1.64 -4.37
CA LYS A 56 6.54 3.03 -4.23
C LYS A 56 5.36 3.90 -3.84
N VAL A 57 5.53 4.70 -2.79
CA VAL A 57 4.46 5.54 -2.26
C VAL A 57 5.00 6.94 -2.01
N CYS A 58 4.30 7.95 -2.52
CA CYS A 58 4.62 9.34 -2.23
C CYS A 58 3.82 9.77 -1.00
N MET A 59 4.49 10.39 -0.01
CA MET A 59 3.80 10.89 1.16
C MET A 59 3.80 12.42 1.27
N LYS A 60 4.37 13.12 0.31
CA LYS A 60 4.43 14.59 0.35
C LYS A 60 3.03 15.19 0.38
N ASN A 61 2.77 16.05 1.36
CA ASN A 61 1.49 16.76 1.54
C ASN A 61 0.29 15.81 1.68
N ARG A 62 0.51 14.65 2.32
CA ARG A 62 -0.54 13.66 2.52
C ARG A 62 -0.68 13.30 3.99
N ALA A 63 -1.91 13.07 4.42
CA ALA A 63 -2.17 12.56 5.75
C ALA A 63 -1.68 11.11 5.86
N LEU A 64 -1.30 10.70 7.07
CA LEU A 64 -0.81 9.34 7.31
C LEU A 64 -1.81 8.29 6.83
N VAL A 65 -3.10 8.50 7.12
CA VAL A 65 -4.15 7.55 6.72
C VAL A 65 -4.24 7.39 5.19
N ASP A 66 -3.98 8.45 4.45
CA ASP A 66 -4.00 8.39 2.99
C ASP A 66 -2.81 7.60 2.46
N VAL A 67 -1.64 7.76 3.08
CA VAL A 67 -0.44 6.98 2.74
C VAL A 67 -0.71 5.50 3.06
N MET A 68 -1.30 5.21 4.21
CA MET A 68 -1.67 3.84 4.59
C MET A 68 -2.62 3.21 3.58
N ARG A 69 -3.65 3.96 3.15
CA ARG A 69 -4.60 3.46 2.17
C ARG A 69 -3.92 3.12 0.85
N SER A 70 -3.00 3.96 0.41
CA SER A 70 -2.23 3.71 -0.82
C SER A 70 -1.38 2.44 -0.69
N ILE A 71 -0.73 2.26 0.46
CA ILE A 71 0.07 1.05 0.70
C ILE A 71 -0.83 -0.18 0.69
N ALA A 72 -1.96 -0.14 1.39
CA ALA A 72 -2.89 -1.27 1.43
C ALA A 72 -3.41 -1.63 0.04
N HIS A 73 -3.76 -0.63 -0.77
CA HIS A 73 -4.20 -0.84 -2.15
C HIS A 73 -3.16 -1.64 -2.94
N GLU A 74 -1.90 -1.23 -2.85
CA GLU A 74 -0.82 -1.90 -3.58
C GLU A 74 -0.52 -3.29 -3.01
N LEU A 75 -0.66 -3.48 -1.69
CA LEU A 75 -0.49 -4.80 -1.08
C LEU A 75 -1.59 -5.77 -1.51
N VAL A 76 -2.81 -5.28 -1.75
CA VAL A 76 -3.87 -6.14 -2.31
C VAL A 76 -3.47 -6.61 -3.71
N HIS A 77 -2.89 -5.73 -4.53
CA HIS A 77 -2.38 -6.14 -5.84
C HIS A 77 -1.29 -7.19 -5.70
N HIS A 78 -0.42 -7.07 -4.68
CA HIS A 78 0.59 -8.09 -4.44
C HIS A 78 -0.06 -9.44 -4.10
N LYS A 79 -1.11 -9.43 -3.29
CA LYS A 79 -1.86 -10.65 -2.99
C LYS A 79 -2.50 -11.25 -4.25
N GLN A 80 -3.07 -10.40 -5.10
CA GLN A 80 -3.64 -10.86 -6.36
C GLN A 80 -2.58 -11.53 -7.24
N TRP A 81 -1.35 -10.99 -7.23
CA TRP A 81 -0.24 -11.60 -7.93
C TRP A 81 0.15 -12.96 -7.31
N GLU A 82 0.26 -13.02 -5.97
CA GLU A 82 0.59 -14.28 -5.29
C GLU A 82 -0.44 -15.38 -5.59
N ASP A 83 -1.70 -14.98 -5.76
CA ASP A 83 -2.79 -15.90 -6.06
C ASP A 83 -2.88 -16.26 -7.56
N GLY A 84 -1.98 -15.73 -8.38
CA GLY A 84 -1.97 -16.03 -9.81
C GLY A 84 -3.01 -15.25 -10.61
N ARG A 85 -3.60 -14.21 -10.05
CA ARG A 85 -4.63 -13.42 -10.72
C ARG A 85 -4.07 -12.30 -11.60
N LEU A 86 -2.79 -11.99 -11.47
CA LEU A 86 -2.10 -10.99 -12.28
C LEU A 86 -0.97 -11.66 -13.04
N ASN A 87 -1.21 -11.96 -14.30
CA ASN A 87 -0.26 -12.65 -15.17
C ASN A 87 0.06 -11.81 -16.39
N GLY A 88 1.30 -11.92 -16.88
CA GLY A 88 1.72 -11.24 -18.10
C GLY A 88 1.99 -9.76 -17.89
N PRO A 89 1.94 -8.96 -18.97
CA PRO A 89 2.17 -7.53 -18.88
C PRO A 89 1.17 -6.87 -17.96
N LYS A 90 1.63 -5.84 -17.24
CA LYS A 90 0.76 -5.09 -16.34
C LYS A 90 -0.42 -4.52 -17.13
N PRO A 91 -1.68 -4.79 -16.72
CA PRO A 91 -2.83 -4.26 -17.44
C PRO A 91 -2.88 -2.73 -17.37
N PRO A 92 -3.53 -2.10 -18.35
CA PRO A 92 -3.73 -0.65 -18.25
C PRO A 92 -4.50 -0.31 -17.00
N ASP A 93 -4.23 0.87 -16.47
CA ASP A 93 -4.81 1.34 -15.22
C ASP A 93 -6.24 1.84 -15.44
N ILE A 94 -7.11 0.93 -15.74
CA ILE A 94 -8.54 1.20 -15.92
C ILE A 94 -9.29 0.36 -14.92
N GLY A 95 -10.37 0.87 -14.39
CA GLY A 95 -11.17 0.20 -13.39
C GLY A 95 -11.42 -1.29 -13.67
N GLY A 96 -12.31 -1.89 -12.95
CA GLY A 96 -12.62 -3.29 -13.07
C GLY A 96 -12.45 -4.01 -11.75
N GLU A 97 -12.69 -5.31 -11.80
CA GLU A 97 -12.75 -6.14 -10.58
C GLU A 97 -11.46 -6.09 -9.75
N ILE A 98 -10.32 -6.10 -10.41
CA ILE A 98 -9.01 -6.07 -9.75
C ILE A 98 -8.85 -4.77 -8.95
N GLU A 99 -9.13 -3.63 -9.58
CA GLU A 99 -9.04 -2.33 -8.93
C GLU A 99 -10.12 -2.12 -7.88
N ASP A 100 -11.34 -2.56 -8.16
CA ASP A 100 -12.45 -2.45 -7.21
C ASP A 100 -12.16 -3.20 -5.92
N GLU A 101 -11.60 -4.40 -6.02
CA GLU A 101 -11.20 -5.19 -4.86
C GLU A 101 -10.11 -4.49 -4.05
N ALA A 102 -9.11 -3.95 -4.74
CA ALA A 102 -8.01 -3.26 -4.07
C ALA A 102 -8.52 -2.03 -3.31
N ASN A 103 -9.40 -1.25 -3.92
CA ASN A 103 -9.96 -0.08 -3.28
C ASN A 103 -10.84 -0.44 -2.09
N ALA A 104 -11.70 -1.44 -2.25
CA ALA A 104 -12.62 -1.86 -1.19
C ALA A 104 -11.86 -2.42 0.01
N LYS A 105 -10.88 -3.29 -0.22
CA LYS A 105 -10.11 -3.88 0.87
C LYS A 105 -9.23 -2.85 1.58
N ALA A 106 -8.62 -1.94 0.83
CA ALA A 106 -7.82 -0.88 1.45
C ALA A 106 -8.65 -0.07 2.43
N GLY A 107 -9.86 0.33 2.05
CA GLY A 107 -10.76 1.05 2.94
C GLY A 107 -11.16 0.25 4.16
N GLN A 108 -11.43 -1.04 3.98
CA GLN A 108 -11.77 -1.93 5.10
C GLN A 108 -10.61 -2.05 6.09
N PHE A 109 -9.37 -2.22 5.60
CA PHE A 109 -8.21 -2.36 6.48
C PHE A 109 -7.97 -1.08 7.28
N ILE A 110 -8.20 0.08 6.70
CA ILE A 110 -8.08 1.35 7.42
C ILE A 110 -9.10 1.37 8.58
N LYS A 111 -10.34 1.02 8.32
CA LYS A 111 -11.37 1.01 9.37
C LYS A 111 -11.05 0.01 10.47
N MET A 112 -10.58 -1.17 10.10
CA MET A 112 -10.23 -2.19 11.08
C MET A 112 -9.04 -1.77 11.94
N PHE A 113 -8.00 -1.23 11.30
CA PHE A 113 -6.80 -0.81 12.02
C PHE A 113 -7.08 0.39 12.93
N ALA A 114 -7.96 1.30 12.50
CA ALA A 114 -8.34 2.45 13.31
C ALA A 114 -8.99 2.06 14.64
N LYS A 115 -9.61 0.89 14.72
CA LYS A 115 -10.14 0.37 15.99
C LYS A 115 -9.04 0.04 16.99
N GLN A 116 -7.84 -0.25 16.50
CA GLN A 116 -6.68 -0.52 17.34
C GLN A 116 -5.90 0.75 17.63
N ASP A 117 -5.89 1.71 16.72
CA ASP A 117 -5.11 2.94 16.84
C ASP A 117 -5.81 4.08 16.12
N GLU A 118 -6.66 4.80 16.84
CA GLU A 118 -7.39 5.94 16.29
C GLU A 118 -6.48 7.12 15.93
N THR A 119 -5.27 7.15 16.49
CA THR A 119 -4.34 8.27 16.27
C THR A 119 -3.82 8.34 14.85
N ILE A 120 -4.08 7.32 14.02
CA ILE A 120 -3.71 7.37 12.61
C ILE A 120 -4.37 8.54 11.88
N TYR A 121 -5.53 9.00 12.36
CA TYR A 121 -6.23 10.14 11.76
C TYR A 121 -5.66 11.49 12.17
N ASP A 122 -4.80 11.51 13.19
CA ASP A 122 -4.22 12.74 13.73
C ASP A 122 -2.93 13.18 13.02
N GLU A 123 -2.47 12.39 12.05
CA GLU A 123 -1.16 12.66 11.42
C GLU A 123 -1.25 12.83 9.89
#